data_1339621edee80c457872b002309d0e50
#
_entry.id   1339621edee80c457872b002309d0e50
#
_cell.length_a   1.000
_cell.length_b   1.000
_cell.length_c   1.000
_cell.angle_alpha   90.00
_cell.angle_beta   90.00
_cell.angle_gamma   90.00
#
_symmetry.space_group_name_H-M   'P 1'
#
loop_
_entity.id
_entity.type
_entity.pdbx_description
1 polymer ?
#
loop_
_entity_poly.entity_id
_entity_poly.type
_entity_poly.pdbx_seq_one_letter_code
_entity_poly.pdbx_strand_id
1 'polypeptide(L)'
;MLHIPAVKTCIGNVTSDALAEKLGTKVEIQEINLGFLNRIILDGITIYDQQQQKLLTSSRASIKVNILSLLQGKVSISSAQLFGATANTYRQTAHSKPNYQFVLDSLASKEPQKESRLDVTIGSLIIRNGTLIYHQKDAPKTIGQLNLKHLHITNLSAHILVNTLTNDSLNLQIKRLALDEASGMHLNALTTKLQANKKEARLSYLNIDMPGTCIRIKDGIAHYQFENKQLALPTLTYNLTLSPSYIRPCDFAFLLPALRPFVKKIDVSTGISGTSSSLRVHHLHLSGSSIYLSANGTMRNWQNNLQWKGHINTLSLRANGIQFMVDNLGQQFHIPLEITRLGNIYFKGDLDGHHENIALKGNLHTDAGNAKLAVNLQSNRFKGHIETTGIALGRITNNAQFGNFKAQLDADGYWQGNTLGVKAKGVIDLFDYNQYTYHNISLNAAIEKKNRQMNFDGKFDMNDPNGEIHLNGSFSNMGKLFNAKLQANVAHFNPQSLQLSKQIPTAFFGMQIDANIKGHNLNTALGSIRVKDFDMQAPNKHYHLNALTLQAGTEEGVHTIRLDSDFGQMRLKGNYDYATLSNSITNIIATKLPTSRAATLQENKNK
;
A
#
# COMPACT_ATOMS: atom_id res chain seq x y z
N MET A 1 29.01 -54.05 -34.82
CA MET A 1 27.78 -54.19 -35.63
C MET A 1 26.98 -52.88 -35.79
N LEU A 2 26.90 -51.99 -34.81
CA LEU A 2 26.07 -50.79 -34.88
C LEU A 2 26.60 -49.62 -35.78
N HIS A 3 27.80 -49.74 -36.34
CA HIS A 3 28.41 -48.76 -37.24
C HIS A 3 28.27 -49.09 -38.75
N ILE A 4 27.53 -50.11 -39.09
CA ILE A 4 27.29 -50.48 -40.49
C ILE A 4 26.28 -49.48 -41.09
N PRO A 5 26.55 -48.86 -42.25
CA PRO A 5 25.67 -47.85 -42.85
C PRO A 5 24.22 -48.29 -43.01
N ALA A 6 24.00 -49.52 -43.45
CA ALA A 6 22.68 -50.12 -43.60
C ALA A 6 21.89 -50.24 -42.28
N VAL A 7 22.60 -50.51 -41.15
CA VAL A 7 21.99 -50.56 -39.81
C VAL A 7 21.63 -49.16 -39.33
N LYS A 8 22.46 -48.15 -39.61
CA LYS A 8 22.16 -46.74 -39.30
C LYS A 8 20.91 -46.25 -40.04
N THR A 9 20.81 -46.54 -41.34
CA THR A 9 19.66 -46.13 -42.15
C THR A 9 18.38 -46.82 -41.70
N CYS A 10 18.45 -48.11 -41.38
CA CYS A 10 17.31 -48.88 -40.86
C CYS A 10 16.83 -48.35 -39.51
N ILE A 11 17.74 -48.09 -38.58
CA ILE A 11 17.40 -47.49 -37.27
C ILE A 11 16.85 -46.08 -37.45
N GLY A 12 17.38 -45.31 -38.40
CA GLY A 12 16.94 -43.96 -38.71
C GLY A 12 15.50 -43.89 -39.18
N ASN A 13 15.18 -44.66 -40.18
CA ASN A 13 13.83 -44.71 -40.73
C ASN A 13 12.81 -45.23 -39.69
N VAL A 14 13.13 -46.31 -38.99
CA VAL A 14 12.27 -46.85 -37.92
C VAL A 14 12.02 -45.84 -36.83
N THR A 15 13.01 -45.03 -36.46
CA THR A 15 12.87 -44.00 -35.40
C THR A 15 12.03 -42.81 -35.86
N SER A 16 12.27 -42.31 -37.08
CA SER A 16 11.50 -41.20 -37.67
C SER A 16 10.05 -41.57 -37.89
N ASP A 17 9.82 -42.74 -38.54
CA ASP A 17 8.49 -43.21 -38.86
C ASP A 17 7.69 -43.56 -37.58
N ALA A 18 8.35 -44.18 -36.60
CA ALA A 18 7.72 -44.50 -35.33
C ALA A 18 7.34 -43.25 -34.52
N LEU A 19 8.16 -42.19 -34.58
CA LEU A 19 7.82 -40.92 -33.96
C LEU A 19 6.67 -40.20 -34.69
N ALA A 20 6.69 -40.20 -36.04
CA ALA A 20 5.64 -39.59 -36.85
C ALA A 20 4.29 -40.35 -36.68
N GLU A 21 4.31 -41.68 -36.68
CA GLU A 21 3.13 -42.52 -36.42
C GLU A 21 2.57 -42.29 -35.00
N LYS A 22 3.44 -42.30 -33.97
CA LYS A 22 3.02 -42.10 -32.58
C LYS A 22 2.44 -40.75 -32.31
N LEU A 23 3.06 -39.69 -32.86
CA LEU A 23 2.62 -38.33 -32.69
C LEU A 23 1.48 -37.93 -33.64
N GLY A 24 1.24 -38.70 -34.70
CA GLY A 24 0.24 -38.39 -35.72
C GLY A 24 0.51 -37.09 -36.47
N THR A 25 1.80 -36.75 -36.65
CA THR A 25 2.23 -35.51 -37.31
C THR A 25 3.54 -35.68 -38.03
N LYS A 26 3.86 -34.69 -38.89
CA LYS A 26 5.13 -34.66 -39.62
C LYS A 26 6.31 -34.45 -38.66
N VAL A 27 7.33 -35.31 -38.74
CA VAL A 27 8.60 -35.22 -38.05
C VAL A 27 9.72 -35.25 -39.08
N GLU A 28 10.60 -34.28 -39.09
CA GLU A 28 11.79 -34.19 -39.94
C GLU A 28 13.04 -34.34 -39.09
N ILE A 29 13.98 -35.17 -39.53
CA ILE A 29 15.27 -35.36 -38.90
C ILE A 29 16.33 -35.30 -40.00
N GLN A 30 17.32 -34.39 -39.85
CA GLN A 30 18.36 -34.23 -40.88
C GLN A 30 19.37 -35.35 -40.87
N GLU A 31 19.82 -35.77 -39.69
CA GLU A 31 20.82 -36.82 -39.54
C GLU A 31 20.55 -37.66 -38.28
N ILE A 32 20.77 -38.94 -38.36
CA ILE A 32 20.63 -39.89 -37.25
C ILE A 32 21.96 -40.59 -37.03
N ASN A 33 22.51 -40.40 -35.84
CA ASN A 33 23.76 -40.98 -35.42
C ASN A 33 23.59 -41.86 -34.17
N LEU A 34 24.45 -42.87 -34.06
CA LEU A 34 24.52 -43.69 -32.86
C LEU A 34 25.57 -43.11 -31.92
N GLY A 35 25.12 -42.74 -30.71
CA GLY A 35 25.98 -42.28 -29.65
C GLY A 35 26.46 -43.41 -28.72
N PHE A 36 27.34 -43.04 -27.79
CA PHE A 36 27.86 -43.98 -26.80
C PHE A 36 26.78 -44.37 -25.79
N LEU A 37 26.81 -45.60 -25.28
CA LEU A 37 25.91 -46.15 -24.28
C LEU A 37 24.40 -46.07 -24.64
N ASN A 38 24.01 -46.67 -25.74
CA ASN A 38 22.60 -46.83 -26.13
C ASN A 38 21.88 -45.50 -26.41
N ARG A 39 22.58 -44.51 -26.92
CA ARG A 39 21.99 -43.24 -27.32
C ARG A 39 21.82 -43.17 -28.84
N ILE A 40 20.68 -42.65 -29.24
CA ILE A 40 20.43 -42.20 -30.60
C ILE A 40 20.54 -40.67 -30.58
N ILE A 41 21.34 -40.16 -31.50
CA ILE A 41 21.55 -38.72 -31.69
C ILE A 41 20.79 -38.33 -32.96
N LEU A 42 19.88 -37.40 -32.82
CA LEU A 42 19.09 -36.82 -33.90
C LEU A 42 19.56 -35.40 -34.10
N ASP A 43 20.21 -35.10 -35.19
CA ASP A 43 20.64 -33.78 -35.56
C ASP A 43 19.58 -33.11 -36.45
N GLY A 44 19.23 -31.85 -36.17
CA GLY A 44 18.26 -31.07 -36.93
C GLY A 44 16.83 -31.62 -36.88
N ILE A 45 16.31 -31.95 -35.69
CA ILE A 45 14.92 -32.41 -35.54
C ILE A 45 13.93 -31.25 -35.63
N THR A 46 12.85 -31.46 -36.40
CA THR A 46 11.68 -30.57 -36.47
C THR A 46 10.41 -31.37 -36.31
N ILE A 47 9.56 -31.01 -35.36
CA ILE A 47 8.22 -31.55 -35.15
C ILE A 47 7.21 -30.46 -35.51
N TYR A 48 6.23 -30.84 -36.33
CA TYR A 48 5.17 -29.92 -36.76
C TYR A 48 3.92 -30.08 -35.90
N ASP A 49 3.10 -29.05 -35.83
CA ASP A 49 1.77 -29.15 -35.23
C ASP A 49 0.73 -29.65 -36.26
N GLN A 50 -0.52 -29.78 -35.82
CA GLN A 50 -1.62 -30.26 -36.69
C GLN A 50 -1.99 -29.28 -37.82
N GLN A 51 -1.48 -28.03 -37.76
CA GLN A 51 -1.59 -26.98 -38.79
C GLN A 51 -0.34 -26.89 -39.66
N GLN A 52 0.57 -27.86 -39.57
CA GLN A 52 1.84 -27.90 -40.31
C GLN A 52 2.78 -26.72 -39.98
N GLN A 53 2.61 -26.07 -38.79
CA GLN A 53 3.55 -25.08 -38.28
C GLN A 53 4.64 -25.77 -37.46
N LYS A 54 5.85 -25.21 -37.43
CA LYS A 54 6.95 -25.75 -36.63
C LYS A 54 6.63 -25.61 -35.15
N LEU A 55 6.27 -26.71 -34.50
CA LEU A 55 5.99 -26.76 -33.06
C LEU A 55 7.27 -26.81 -32.23
N LEU A 56 8.18 -27.71 -32.58
CA LEU A 56 9.45 -27.89 -31.90
C LEU A 56 10.57 -28.05 -32.93
N THR A 57 11.62 -27.24 -32.78
CA THR A 57 12.88 -27.47 -33.51
C THR A 57 14.01 -27.66 -32.50
N SER A 58 14.99 -28.48 -32.81
CA SER A 58 16.19 -28.63 -31.96
C SER A 58 17.40 -28.90 -32.86
N SER A 59 18.51 -28.21 -32.57
CA SER A 59 19.75 -28.44 -33.29
C SER A 59 20.26 -29.87 -33.10
N ARG A 60 20.07 -30.41 -31.91
CA ARG A 60 20.40 -31.77 -31.55
C ARG A 60 19.46 -32.32 -30.47
N ALA A 61 18.95 -33.50 -30.66
CA ALA A 61 18.30 -34.30 -29.64
C ALA A 61 19.09 -35.59 -29.40
N SER A 62 19.31 -35.95 -28.14
CA SER A 62 19.96 -37.21 -27.76
C SER A 62 19.00 -38.01 -26.89
N ILE A 63 18.55 -39.16 -27.36
CA ILE A 63 17.60 -40.03 -26.68
C ILE A 63 18.30 -41.31 -26.23
N LYS A 64 18.02 -41.75 -25.00
CA LYS A 64 18.49 -43.06 -24.51
C LYS A 64 17.43 -44.09 -24.76
N VAL A 65 17.81 -45.12 -25.50
CA VAL A 65 16.90 -46.24 -25.89
C VAL A 65 17.31 -47.56 -25.24
N ASN A 66 16.32 -48.42 -25.05
CA ASN A 66 16.59 -49.80 -24.65
C ASN A 66 16.92 -50.62 -25.89
N ILE A 67 18.18 -51.15 -26.00
CA ILE A 67 18.63 -51.91 -27.16
C ILE A 67 17.84 -53.18 -27.33
N LEU A 68 17.48 -53.92 -26.27
CA LEU A 68 16.73 -55.16 -26.38
C LEU A 68 15.34 -54.90 -26.97
N SER A 69 14.67 -53.84 -26.56
CA SER A 69 13.40 -53.43 -27.14
C SER A 69 13.56 -53.00 -28.60
N LEU A 70 14.65 -52.32 -28.94
CA LEU A 70 14.94 -51.88 -30.30
C LEU A 70 15.16 -53.08 -31.26
N LEU A 71 15.85 -54.10 -30.81
CA LEU A 71 16.04 -55.35 -31.58
C LEU A 71 14.72 -56.12 -31.82
N GLN A 72 13.73 -55.88 -30.97
CA GLN A 72 12.36 -56.44 -31.12
C GLN A 72 11.44 -55.52 -31.93
N GLY A 73 11.98 -54.46 -32.55
CA GLY A 73 11.20 -53.48 -33.32
C GLY A 73 10.41 -52.49 -32.47
N LYS A 74 10.68 -52.44 -31.14
CA LYS A 74 10.05 -51.49 -30.19
C LYS A 74 11.05 -50.42 -29.77
N VAL A 75 10.69 -49.15 -29.88
CA VAL A 75 11.50 -48.02 -29.43
C VAL A 75 11.06 -47.59 -28.01
N SER A 76 11.91 -47.89 -27.02
CA SER A 76 11.69 -47.47 -25.61
C SER A 76 12.66 -46.35 -25.24
N ILE A 77 12.13 -45.15 -24.94
CA ILE A 77 12.91 -43.95 -24.61
C ILE A 77 12.85 -43.71 -23.12
N SER A 78 13.99 -43.75 -22.42
CA SER A 78 14.08 -43.53 -20.98
C SER A 78 14.64 -42.15 -20.61
N SER A 79 15.33 -41.46 -21.52
CA SER A 79 15.90 -40.16 -21.30
C SER A 79 15.98 -39.34 -22.60
N ALA A 80 15.67 -38.08 -22.54
CA ALA A 80 15.79 -37.15 -23.65
C ALA A 80 16.67 -35.97 -23.26
N GLN A 81 17.56 -35.54 -24.17
CA GLN A 81 18.36 -34.34 -24.05
C GLN A 81 18.15 -33.48 -25.31
N LEU A 82 17.79 -32.24 -25.15
CA LEU A 82 17.55 -31.26 -26.21
C LEU A 82 18.56 -30.15 -26.14
N PHE A 83 19.18 -29.82 -27.26
CA PHE A 83 20.17 -28.75 -27.37
C PHE A 83 19.69 -27.71 -28.39
N GLY A 84 19.68 -26.42 -28.01
CA GLY A 84 19.19 -25.35 -28.87
C GLY A 84 17.76 -25.54 -29.33
N ALA A 85 16.91 -26.08 -28.44
CA ALA A 85 15.52 -26.37 -28.77
C ALA A 85 14.70 -25.09 -28.78
N THR A 86 13.86 -24.88 -29.80
CA THR A 86 12.86 -23.81 -29.86
C THR A 86 11.48 -24.43 -29.97
N ALA A 87 10.64 -24.16 -28.98
CA ALA A 87 9.25 -24.56 -28.96
C ALA A 87 8.33 -23.37 -29.22
N ASN A 88 7.54 -23.42 -30.29
CA ASN A 88 6.54 -22.41 -30.64
C ASN A 88 5.14 -22.94 -30.29
N THR A 89 4.63 -22.53 -29.17
CA THR A 89 3.35 -23.01 -28.65
C THR A 89 2.31 -21.89 -28.69
N TYR A 90 1.07 -22.26 -29.01
CA TYR A 90 -0.02 -21.28 -28.99
C TYR A 90 -1.37 -21.96 -28.76
N ARG A 91 -2.36 -21.16 -28.41
CA ARG A 91 -3.78 -21.47 -28.49
C ARG A 91 -4.55 -20.29 -29.09
N GLN A 92 -5.69 -20.56 -29.72
CA GLN A 92 -6.48 -19.51 -30.35
C GLN A 92 -7.20 -18.66 -29.30
N THR A 93 -7.91 -19.32 -28.37
CA THR A 93 -8.69 -18.68 -27.30
C THR A 93 -8.41 -19.35 -25.95
N ALA A 94 -8.89 -18.75 -24.86
CA ALA A 94 -8.75 -19.33 -23.52
C ALA A 94 -9.33 -20.74 -23.38
N HIS A 95 -10.34 -21.09 -24.17
CA HIS A 95 -11.04 -22.38 -24.14
C HIS A 95 -10.58 -23.36 -25.22
N SER A 96 -9.77 -22.92 -26.19
CA SER A 96 -9.26 -23.81 -27.25
C SER A 96 -8.11 -24.68 -26.73
N LYS A 97 -7.98 -25.88 -27.29
CA LYS A 97 -6.82 -26.73 -27.02
C LYS A 97 -5.55 -26.09 -27.57
N PRO A 98 -4.41 -26.15 -26.84
CA PRO A 98 -3.14 -25.66 -27.35
C PRO A 98 -2.63 -26.55 -28.52
N ASN A 99 -1.82 -25.94 -29.40
CA ASN A 99 -1.29 -26.64 -30.57
C ASN A 99 -0.39 -27.83 -30.25
N TYR A 100 0.04 -28.03 -29.03
CA TYR A 100 0.83 -29.16 -28.54
C TYR A 100 -0.02 -30.26 -27.84
N GLN A 101 -1.35 -30.08 -27.71
CA GLN A 101 -2.20 -30.99 -26.96
C GLN A 101 -2.12 -32.41 -27.50
N PHE A 102 -2.05 -32.57 -28.82
CA PHE A 102 -1.95 -33.87 -29.47
C PHE A 102 -0.70 -34.66 -29.05
N VAL A 103 0.39 -33.97 -28.75
CA VAL A 103 1.62 -34.62 -28.25
C VAL A 103 1.37 -35.21 -26.87
N LEU A 104 0.70 -34.44 -25.97
CA LEU A 104 0.35 -34.93 -24.64
C LEU A 104 -0.64 -36.09 -24.70
N ASP A 105 -1.65 -35.99 -25.56
CA ASP A 105 -2.65 -37.04 -25.76
C ASP A 105 -1.98 -38.32 -26.29
N SER A 106 -1.04 -38.22 -27.23
CA SER A 106 -0.29 -39.35 -27.80
C SER A 106 0.63 -40.05 -26.79
N LEU A 107 1.21 -39.28 -25.85
CA LEU A 107 2.06 -39.79 -24.77
C LEU A 107 1.23 -40.41 -23.63
N ALA A 108 0.01 -39.91 -23.40
CA ALA A 108 -0.88 -40.39 -22.33
C ALA A 108 -1.72 -41.63 -22.71
N SER A 109 -2.00 -41.87 -24.01
CA SER A 109 -2.85 -42.96 -24.45
C SER A 109 -2.18 -44.32 -24.24
N LYS A 110 -2.63 -45.03 -23.22
CA LYS A 110 -2.41 -46.47 -23.04
C LYS A 110 -3.67 -47.19 -23.54
N GLU A 111 -3.89 -47.24 -24.85
CA GLU A 111 -4.88 -48.18 -25.37
C GLU A 111 -4.30 -49.63 -25.34
N PRO A 112 -4.98 -50.58 -24.67
CA PRO A 112 -4.47 -51.97 -24.53
C PRO A 112 -4.44 -52.80 -25.82
N GLN A 113 -4.93 -52.27 -26.93
CA GLN A 113 -5.23 -53.09 -28.11
C GLN A 113 -4.34 -52.92 -29.36
N LYS A 114 -3.35 -52.01 -29.34
CA LYS A 114 -2.30 -51.99 -30.38
C LYS A 114 -0.94 -52.02 -29.73
N GLU A 115 -0.12 -53.01 -30.02
CA GLU A 115 1.30 -53.01 -29.68
C GLU A 115 1.96 -51.79 -30.34
N SER A 116 2.11 -50.71 -29.58
CA SER A 116 2.83 -49.51 -30.04
C SER A 116 4.30 -49.87 -30.23
N ARG A 117 4.84 -49.59 -31.40
CA ARG A 117 6.28 -49.72 -31.66
C ARG A 117 7.12 -48.74 -30.83
N LEU A 118 6.50 -47.70 -30.27
CA LEU A 118 7.14 -46.69 -29.46
C LEU A 118 6.59 -46.68 -28.02
N ASP A 119 7.43 -47.03 -27.05
CA ASP A 119 7.15 -46.88 -25.62
C ASP A 119 7.99 -45.71 -25.11
N VAL A 120 7.32 -44.61 -24.72
CA VAL A 120 7.98 -43.37 -24.24
C VAL A 120 7.74 -43.22 -22.74
N THR A 121 8.73 -43.60 -21.96
CA THR A 121 8.78 -43.33 -20.52
C THR A 121 9.98 -42.43 -20.26
N ILE A 122 9.75 -41.09 -20.22
CA ILE A 122 10.85 -40.13 -20.04
C ILE A 122 11.13 -39.99 -18.55
N GLY A 123 12.10 -40.73 -18.02
CA GLY A 123 12.58 -40.62 -16.64
C GLY A 123 13.52 -39.42 -16.43
N SER A 124 14.15 -38.92 -17.50
CA SER A 124 15.06 -37.75 -17.44
C SER A 124 14.92 -36.88 -18.68
N LEU A 125 14.65 -35.60 -18.44
CA LEU A 125 14.63 -34.58 -19.49
C LEU A 125 15.72 -33.54 -19.21
N ILE A 126 16.61 -33.32 -20.17
CA ILE A 126 17.64 -32.27 -20.12
C ILE A 126 17.42 -31.34 -21.31
N ILE A 127 17.32 -30.04 -21.02
CA ILE A 127 17.26 -29.00 -22.04
C ILE A 127 18.47 -28.08 -21.81
N ARG A 128 19.16 -27.73 -22.87
CA ARG A 128 20.27 -26.76 -22.84
C ARG A 128 20.09 -25.73 -23.93
N ASN A 129 20.13 -24.47 -23.53
CA ASN A 129 19.98 -23.31 -24.40
C ASN A 129 18.68 -23.37 -25.23
N GLY A 130 17.56 -23.60 -24.54
CA GLY A 130 16.23 -23.66 -25.15
C GLY A 130 15.56 -22.30 -25.25
N THR A 131 14.58 -22.22 -26.15
CA THR A 131 13.65 -21.08 -26.27
C THR A 131 12.22 -21.63 -26.22
N LEU A 132 11.36 -21.02 -25.42
CA LEU A 132 9.94 -21.34 -25.38
C LEU A 132 9.12 -20.10 -25.64
N ILE A 133 8.33 -20.15 -26.69
CA ILE A 133 7.38 -19.10 -27.05
C ILE A 133 5.97 -19.65 -26.83
N TYR A 134 5.15 -18.90 -26.10
CA TYR A 134 3.73 -19.22 -25.91
C TYR A 134 2.86 -18.01 -26.16
N HIS A 135 1.82 -18.18 -26.98
CA HIS A 135 0.87 -17.15 -27.29
C HIS A 135 -0.58 -17.61 -27.20
N GLN A 136 -1.40 -16.91 -26.45
CA GLN A 136 -2.85 -16.94 -26.54
C GLN A 136 -3.29 -15.81 -27.50
N LYS A 137 -3.75 -16.17 -28.71
CA LYS A 137 -3.92 -15.20 -29.81
C LYS A 137 -5.00 -14.13 -29.58
N ASP A 138 -6.04 -14.46 -28.82
CA ASP A 138 -7.13 -13.54 -28.45
C ASP A 138 -6.82 -12.62 -27.26
N ALA A 139 -5.69 -12.82 -26.59
CA ALA A 139 -5.36 -12.04 -25.41
C ALA A 139 -4.48 -10.82 -25.74
N PRO A 140 -4.65 -9.69 -25.02
CA PRO A 140 -3.79 -8.54 -25.20
C PRO A 140 -2.35 -8.80 -24.71
N LYS A 141 -1.37 -8.21 -25.39
CA LYS A 141 0.03 -8.21 -24.95
C LYS A 141 0.25 -7.12 -23.92
N THR A 142 1.06 -7.40 -22.90
CA THR A 142 1.55 -6.40 -21.94
C THR A 142 3.05 -6.23 -22.11
N ILE A 143 3.54 -5.00 -22.03
CA ILE A 143 4.95 -4.68 -22.17
C ILE A 143 5.55 -4.44 -20.77
N GLY A 144 6.70 -5.07 -20.49
CA GLY A 144 7.47 -4.85 -19.25
C GLY A 144 6.87 -5.47 -17.99
N GLN A 145 5.87 -6.35 -18.15
CA GLN A 145 5.29 -7.16 -17.08
C GLN A 145 5.10 -8.60 -17.56
N LEU A 146 5.21 -9.56 -16.64
CA LEU A 146 4.97 -10.96 -16.93
C LEU A 146 3.52 -11.18 -17.37
N ASN A 147 3.37 -11.73 -18.57
CA ASN A 147 2.08 -12.08 -19.12
C ASN A 147 2.04 -13.57 -19.42
N LEU A 148 1.38 -14.34 -18.56
CA LEU A 148 1.26 -15.80 -18.74
C LEU A 148 0.50 -16.21 -20.02
N LYS A 149 -0.16 -15.27 -20.70
CA LYS A 149 -0.81 -15.49 -22.00
C LYS A 149 0.14 -15.23 -23.18
N HIS A 150 1.29 -14.59 -22.92
CA HIS A 150 2.33 -14.30 -23.92
C HIS A 150 3.70 -14.42 -23.25
N LEU A 151 4.28 -15.63 -23.27
CA LEU A 151 5.60 -15.90 -22.71
C LEU A 151 6.65 -15.98 -23.82
N HIS A 152 7.80 -15.38 -23.57
CA HIS A 152 8.99 -15.54 -24.39
C HIS A 152 10.18 -15.84 -23.50
N ILE A 153 10.45 -17.13 -23.33
CA ILE A 153 11.52 -17.66 -22.50
C ILE A 153 12.73 -17.95 -23.39
N THR A 154 13.89 -17.48 -23.00
CA THR A 154 15.18 -17.73 -23.63
C THR A 154 16.18 -18.29 -22.62
N ASN A 155 17.33 -18.77 -23.09
CA ASN A 155 18.39 -19.37 -22.26
C ASN A 155 17.87 -20.49 -21.33
N LEU A 156 16.78 -21.14 -21.74
CA LEU A 156 16.15 -22.21 -20.96
C LEU A 156 17.12 -23.38 -20.80
N SER A 157 17.49 -23.66 -19.57
CA SER A 157 18.28 -24.83 -19.18
C SER A 157 17.53 -25.58 -18.10
N ALA A 158 17.19 -26.83 -18.35
CA ALA A 158 16.43 -27.66 -17.43
C ALA A 158 17.08 -29.04 -17.29
N HIS A 159 17.07 -29.58 -16.08
CA HIS A 159 17.35 -30.98 -15.80
C HIS A 159 16.27 -31.52 -14.84
N ILE A 160 15.35 -32.24 -15.38
CA ILE A 160 14.14 -32.77 -14.72
C ILE A 160 14.22 -34.27 -14.68
N LEU A 161 14.05 -34.87 -13.52
CA LEU A 161 13.91 -36.29 -13.30
C LEU A 161 12.45 -36.60 -12.93
N VAL A 162 11.85 -37.49 -13.63
CA VAL A 162 10.51 -38.02 -13.36
C VAL A 162 10.68 -39.50 -12.97
N ASN A 163 10.82 -39.73 -11.66
CA ASN A 163 11.05 -41.09 -11.16
C ASN A 163 9.76 -41.95 -11.22
N THR A 164 8.61 -41.29 -11.03
CA THR A 164 7.30 -41.93 -11.12
C THR A 164 6.30 -40.93 -11.67
N LEU A 165 5.54 -41.33 -12.66
CA LEU A 165 4.39 -40.61 -13.19
C LEU A 165 3.32 -41.64 -13.53
N THR A 166 2.34 -41.77 -12.64
CA THR A 166 1.17 -42.65 -12.82
C THR A 166 -0.09 -41.85 -12.56
N ASN A 167 -1.25 -42.42 -12.79
CA ASN A 167 -2.52 -41.76 -12.44
C ASN A 167 -2.67 -41.49 -10.92
N ASP A 168 -1.87 -42.18 -10.09
CA ASP A 168 -2.01 -42.23 -8.65
C ASP A 168 -0.81 -41.63 -7.90
N SER A 169 0.32 -41.41 -8.58
CA SER A 169 1.53 -40.90 -7.94
C SER A 169 2.44 -40.17 -8.90
N LEU A 170 3.08 -39.13 -8.37
CA LEU A 170 4.12 -38.32 -9.01
C LEU A 170 5.35 -38.26 -8.09
N ASN A 171 6.53 -38.55 -8.66
CA ASN A 171 7.81 -38.30 -8.02
C ASN A 171 8.71 -37.52 -8.99
N LEU A 172 8.80 -36.21 -8.76
CA LEU A 172 9.49 -35.26 -9.62
C LEU A 172 10.67 -34.62 -8.88
N GLN A 173 11.82 -34.58 -9.55
CA GLN A 173 12.96 -33.81 -9.08
C GLN A 173 13.45 -32.86 -10.17
N ILE A 174 13.46 -31.58 -9.93
CA ILE A 174 14.13 -30.58 -10.76
C ILE A 174 15.51 -30.35 -10.18
N LYS A 175 16.55 -30.88 -10.83
CA LYS A 175 17.95 -30.66 -10.43
C LYS A 175 18.45 -29.28 -10.82
N ARG A 176 17.90 -28.70 -11.87
CA ARG A 176 18.16 -27.34 -12.34
C ARG A 176 17.06 -26.91 -13.28
N LEU A 177 16.57 -25.69 -13.09
CA LEU A 177 15.79 -24.93 -14.06
C LEU A 177 16.33 -23.51 -14.03
N ALA A 178 16.82 -23.01 -15.16
CA ALA A 178 17.29 -21.65 -15.34
C ALA A 178 16.70 -21.08 -16.63
N LEU A 179 16.33 -19.80 -16.63
CA LEU A 179 15.72 -19.17 -17.79
C LEU A 179 15.74 -17.63 -17.68
N ASP A 180 15.59 -16.99 -18.81
CA ASP A 180 15.30 -15.55 -18.92
C ASP A 180 13.95 -15.38 -19.60
N GLU A 181 13.12 -14.45 -19.11
CA GLU A 181 11.83 -14.15 -19.72
C GLU A 181 11.78 -12.66 -20.13
N ALA A 182 11.14 -12.38 -21.26
CA ALA A 182 11.18 -11.06 -21.91
C ALA A 182 10.66 -9.88 -21.07
N SER A 183 9.87 -10.15 -20.03
CA SER A 183 9.43 -9.13 -19.05
C SER A 183 10.54 -8.65 -18.10
N GLY A 184 11.72 -9.29 -18.15
CA GLY A 184 12.87 -9.01 -17.28
C GLY A 184 13.00 -9.97 -16.08
N MET A 185 12.29 -11.10 -16.08
CA MET A 185 12.51 -12.16 -15.12
C MET A 185 13.79 -12.94 -15.45
N HIS A 186 14.72 -13.00 -14.51
CA HIS A 186 15.93 -13.79 -14.59
C HIS A 186 15.93 -14.86 -13.50
N LEU A 187 15.89 -16.13 -13.85
CA LEU A 187 15.97 -17.26 -12.95
C LEU A 187 17.32 -17.97 -13.16
N ASN A 188 18.24 -17.77 -12.21
CA ASN A 188 19.57 -18.40 -12.25
C ASN A 188 19.51 -19.92 -12.00
N ALA A 189 18.69 -20.30 -11.02
CA ALA A 189 18.42 -21.70 -10.71
C ALA A 189 17.12 -21.88 -9.91
N LEU A 190 16.37 -22.90 -10.25
CA LEU A 190 15.34 -23.48 -9.39
C LEU A 190 15.66 -24.96 -9.23
N THR A 191 15.66 -25.44 -7.99
CA THR A 191 15.80 -26.85 -7.64
C THR A 191 14.68 -27.27 -6.70
N THR A 192 14.11 -28.44 -6.92
CA THR A 192 13.03 -28.94 -6.07
C THR A 192 12.93 -30.46 -6.13
N LYS A 193 12.34 -31.04 -5.07
CA LYS A 193 11.92 -32.44 -5.05
C LYS A 193 10.49 -32.51 -4.51
N LEU A 194 9.60 -32.97 -5.35
CA LEU A 194 8.17 -33.08 -5.09
C LEU A 194 7.73 -34.53 -5.21
N GLN A 195 7.01 -35.02 -4.21
CA GLN A 195 6.32 -36.31 -4.24
C GLN A 195 4.84 -36.05 -3.97
N ALA A 196 3.97 -36.64 -4.79
CA ALA A 196 2.53 -36.47 -4.64
C ALA A 196 1.81 -37.80 -4.91
N ASN A 197 0.69 -37.99 -4.23
CA ASN A 197 -0.23 -39.09 -4.45
C ASN A 197 -1.68 -38.58 -4.42
N LYS A 198 -2.68 -39.47 -4.39
CA LYS A 198 -4.11 -39.06 -4.36
C LYS A 198 -4.55 -38.31 -3.10
N LYS A 199 -3.74 -38.26 -2.04
CA LYS A 199 -4.11 -37.72 -0.73
C LYS A 199 -3.21 -36.59 -0.28
N GLU A 200 -1.92 -36.61 -0.65
CA GLU A 200 -0.93 -35.66 -0.18
C GLU A 200 0.14 -35.34 -1.23
N ALA A 201 0.70 -34.15 -1.12
CA ALA A 201 1.91 -33.74 -1.80
C ALA A 201 2.96 -33.30 -0.77
N ARG A 202 4.18 -33.80 -0.93
CA ARG A 202 5.34 -33.46 -0.08
C ARG A 202 6.40 -32.79 -0.92
N LEU A 203 6.76 -31.59 -0.51
CA LEU A 203 7.84 -30.80 -1.07
C LEU A 203 9.06 -30.95 -0.13
N SER A 204 10.01 -31.82 -0.48
CA SER A 204 11.19 -32.03 0.37
C SER A 204 12.05 -30.76 0.45
N TYR A 205 12.16 -30.02 -0.65
CA TYR A 205 12.79 -28.72 -0.73
C TYR A 205 12.34 -27.97 -1.99
N LEU A 206 12.38 -26.65 -1.95
CA LEU A 206 12.35 -25.76 -3.11
C LEU A 206 13.35 -24.63 -2.89
N ASN A 207 14.32 -24.51 -3.79
CA ASN A 207 15.28 -23.41 -3.80
C ASN A 207 15.11 -22.63 -5.08
N ILE A 208 15.06 -21.30 -4.94
CA ILE A 208 14.95 -20.35 -6.06
C ILE A 208 16.10 -19.36 -5.92
N ASP A 209 16.93 -19.26 -6.93
CA ASP A 209 18.02 -18.29 -7.03
C ASP A 209 17.77 -17.35 -8.21
N MET A 210 17.69 -16.06 -7.93
CA MET A 210 17.63 -14.95 -8.88
C MET A 210 18.83 -14.03 -8.65
N PRO A 211 19.12 -13.01 -9.47
CA PRO A 211 20.34 -12.21 -9.36
C PRO A 211 20.61 -11.59 -7.98
N GLY A 212 19.57 -11.23 -7.23
CA GLY A 212 19.69 -10.68 -5.88
C GLY A 212 18.82 -11.36 -4.84
N THR A 213 18.12 -12.44 -5.20
CA THR A 213 17.15 -13.14 -4.36
C THR A 213 17.52 -14.61 -4.22
N CYS A 214 17.37 -15.11 -3.01
CA CYS A 214 17.59 -16.52 -2.68
C CYS A 214 16.47 -16.98 -1.74
N ILE A 215 15.57 -17.84 -2.23
CA ILE A 215 14.46 -18.40 -1.47
C ILE A 215 14.73 -19.86 -1.19
N ARG A 216 14.57 -20.27 0.06
CA ARG A 216 14.81 -21.63 0.55
C ARG A 216 13.60 -22.12 1.31
N ILE A 217 12.87 -23.08 0.74
CA ILE A 217 11.77 -23.77 1.40
C ILE A 217 12.26 -25.16 1.81
N LYS A 218 12.09 -25.49 3.08
CA LYS A 218 12.29 -26.83 3.62
C LYS A 218 10.94 -27.37 4.06
N ASP A 219 10.68 -28.60 3.71
CA ASP A 219 9.52 -29.37 4.18
C ASP A 219 8.19 -28.66 3.97
N GLY A 220 7.61 -28.84 2.80
CA GLY A 220 6.24 -28.49 2.49
C GLY A 220 5.36 -29.72 2.45
N ILE A 221 4.17 -29.66 3.05
CA ILE A 221 3.16 -30.71 2.95
C ILE A 221 1.81 -30.09 2.60
N ALA A 222 1.09 -30.76 1.71
CA ALA A 222 -0.29 -30.44 1.38
C ALA A 222 -1.12 -31.71 1.41
N HIS A 223 -2.29 -31.68 2.05
CA HIS A 223 -3.28 -32.75 2.02
C HIS A 223 -4.49 -32.30 1.23
N TYR A 224 -5.06 -33.21 0.45
CA TYR A 224 -6.20 -32.93 -0.43
C TYR A 224 -6.94 -34.21 -0.78
N GLN A 225 -8.13 -34.06 -1.36
CA GLN A 225 -8.93 -35.15 -1.89
C GLN A 225 -9.30 -34.89 -3.34
N PHE A 226 -9.57 -35.96 -4.08
CA PHE A 226 -10.10 -35.91 -5.44
C PHE A 226 -11.57 -36.33 -5.42
N GLU A 227 -12.42 -35.51 -6.04
CA GLU A 227 -13.81 -35.83 -6.33
C GLU A 227 -14.01 -35.80 -7.84
N ASN A 228 -14.62 -36.85 -8.41
CA ASN A 228 -14.83 -36.96 -9.86
C ASN A 228 -13.55 -36.73 -10.70
N LYS A 229 -12.41 -37.26 -10.23
CA LYS A 229 -11.06 -37.09 -10.84
C LYS A 229 -10.56 -35.63 -10.86
N GLN A 230 -11.21 -34.70 -10.18
CA GLN A 230 -10.77 -33.33 -10.02
C GLN A 230 -10.35 -33.07 -8.57
N LEU A 231 -9.36 -32.17 -8.38
CA LEU A 231 -8.91 -31.75 -7.06
C LEU A 231 -10.04 -31.02 -6.34
N ALA A 232 -10.51 -31.54 -5.21
CA ALA A 232 -11.51 -30.91 -4.36
C ALA A 232 -10.84 -29.81 -3.52
N LEU A 233 -10.75 -28.59 -4.07
CA LEU A 233 -10.09 -27.43 -3.42
C LEU A 233 -10.52 -27.18 -1.99
N PRO A 234 -11.80 -27.36 -1.58
CA PRO A 234 -12.20 -27.17 -0.18
C PRO A 234 -11.48 -28.10 0.82
N THR A 235 -10.99 -29.24 0.36
CA THR A 235 -10.27 -30.22 1.20
C THR A 235 -8.78 -29.91 1.34
N LEU A 236 -8.25 -28.95 0.55
CA LEU A 236 -6.84 -28.61 0.57
C LEU A 236 -6.44 -27.99 1.90
N THR A 237 -5.45 -28.59 2.54
CA THR A 237 -4.71 -28.01 3.66
C THR A 237 -3.22 -28.04 3.34
N TYR A 238 -2.48 -27.04 3.79
CA TYR A 238 -1.04 -26.99 3.55
C TYR A 238 -0.27 -26.42 4.76
N ASN A 239 0.98 -26.84 4.85
CA ASN A 239 1.96 -26.31 5.79
C ASN A 239 3.32 -26.19 5.09
N LEU A 240 3.98 -25.05 5.24
CA LEU A 240 5.21 -24.72 4.53
C LEU A 240 6.10 -23.81 5.38
N THR A 241 7.40 -24.12 5.43
CA THR A 241 8.38 -23.33 6.15
C THR A 241 9.41 -22.75 5.17
N LEU A 242 9.45 -21.41 5.13
CA LEU A 242 10.50 -20.67 4.47
C LEU A 242 11.69 -20.54 5.44
N SER A 243 12.76 -21.23 5.13
CA SER A 243 14.03 -21.11 5.86
C SER A 243 14.66 -19.73 5.65
N PRO A 244 15.66 -19.33 6.42
CA PRO A 244 16.34 -18.06 6.20
C PRO A 244 16.69 -17.86 4.72
N SER A 245 16.12 -16.83 4.16
CA SER A 245 16.14 -16.47 2.75
C SER A 245 16.38 -14.97 2.65
N TYR A 246 16.75 -14.48 1.48
CA TYR A 246 16.75 -13.04 1.22
C TYR A 246 16.11 -12.71 -0.11
N ILE A 247 15.47 -11.57 -0.15
CA ILE A 247 14.74 -11.06 -1.31
C ILE A 247 15.31 -9.69 -1.66
N ARG A 248 15.62 -9.47 -2.92
CA ARG A 248 15.86 -8.15 -3.50
C ARG A 248 14.60 -7.76 -4.29
N PRO A 249 13.78 -6.81 -3.80
CA PRO A 249 12.46 -6.57 -4.39
C PRO A 249 12.48 -6.24 -5.89
N CYS A 250 13.52 -5.58 -6.40
CA CYS A 250 13.63 -5.28 -7.83
C CYS A 250 13.72 -6.53 -8.72
N ASP A 251 14.10 -7.70 -8.20
CA ASP A 251 14.07 -8.97 -8.94
C ASP A 251 12.64 -9.39 -9.29
N PHE A 252 11.63 -8.84 -8.62
CA PHE A 252 10.21 -9.05 -8.88
C PHE A 252 9.54 -7.90 -9.63
N ALA A 253 10.33 -6.99 -10.19
CA ALA A 253 9.81 -5.87 -10.98
C ALA A 253 9.04 -6.31 -12.23
N PHE A 254 9.26 -7.52 -12.70
CA PHE A 254 8.49 -8.15 -13.77
C PHE A 254 7.03 -8.44 -13.36
N LEU A 255 6.73 -8.59 -12.07
CA LEU A 255 5.36 -8.69 -11.53
C LEU A 255 4.80 -7.31 -11.17
N LEU A 256 5.61 -6.48 -10.52
CA LEU A 256 5.22 -5.16 -10.03
C LEU A 256 6.33 -4.15 -10.36
N PRO A 257 6.20 -3.35 -11.43
CA PRO A 257 7.22 -2.40 -11.87
C PRO A 257 7.66 -1.37 -10.82
N ALA A 258 6.77 -1.04 -9.87
CA ALA A 258 7.06 -0.16 -8.74
C ALA A 258 8.22 -0.65 -7.84
N LEU A 259 8.59 -1.93 -7.93
CA LEU A 259 9.69 -2.50 -7.15
C LEU A 259 11.08 -2.22 -7.76
N ARG A 260 11.18 -1.69 -8.98
CA ARG A 260 12.47 -1.41 -9.64
C ARG A 260 13.48 -0.61 -8.81
N PRO A 261 13.10 0.43 -8.06
CA PRO A 261 14.05 1.19 -7.24
C PRO A 261 14.57 0.44 -6.02
N PHE A 262 13.91 -0.63 -5.58
CA PHE A 262 14.20 -1.34 -4.34
C PHE A 262 15.29 -2.41 -4.54
N VAL A 263 16.53 -1.96 -4.63
CA VAL A 263 17.69 -2.80 -4.95
C VAL A 263 18.36 -3.43 -3.72
N LYS A 264 17.98 -3.02 -2.51
CA LYS A 264 18.57 -3.55 -1.27
C LYS A 264 17.92 -4.87 -0.89
N LYS A 265 18.74 -5.80 -0.39
CA LYS A 265 18.28 -7.11 0.08
C LYS A 265 17.55 -6.98 1.42
N ILE A 266 16.53 -7.81 1.58
CA ILE A 266 15.75 -7.98 2.81
C ILE A 266 15.81 -9.45 3.16
N ASP A 267 16.32 -9.78 4.33
CA ASP A 267 16.27 -11.14 4.88
C ASP A 267 14.83 -11.46 5.26
N VAL A 268 14.38 -12.67 4.94
CA VAL A 268 13.03 -13.15 5.20
C VAL A 268 13.02 -14.56 5.72
N SER A 269 12.23 -14.81 6.76
CA SER A 269 11.85 -16.14 7.21
C SER A 269 10.39 -16.15 7.66
N THR A 270 9.68 -17.23 7.35
CA THR A 270 8.28 -17.38 7.72
C THR A 270 7.85 -18.83 7.75
N GLY A 271 6.86 -19.13 8.59
CA GLY A 271 6.12 -20.38 8.57
C GLY A 271 4.66 -20.07 8.24
N ILE A 272 4.11 -20.78 7.27
CA ILE A 272 2.72 -20.61 6.86
C ILE A 272 1.97 -21.93 6.83
N SER A 273 0.70 -21.87 7.19
CA SER A 273 -0.25 -22.99 7.01
C SER A 273 -1.61 -22.46 6.57
N GLY A 274 -2.44 -23.31 6.03
CA GLY A 274 -3.75 -22.85 5.62
C GLY A 274 -4.58 -23.87 4.84
N THR A 275 -5.62 -23.34 4.21
CA THR A 275 -6.54 -24.05 3.32
C THR A 275 -6.65 -23.32 1.99
N SER A 276 -7.50 -23.80 1.08
CA SER A 276 -7.77 -23.07 -0.18
C SER A 276 -8.34 -21.66 0.01
N SER A 277 -8.90 -21.34 1.17
CA SER A 277 -9.52 -20.04 1.48
C SER A 277 -8.93 -19.34 2.70
N SER A 278 -7.91 -19.90 3.34
CA SER A 278 -7.28 -19.33 4.54
C SER A 278 -5.77 -19.48 4.54
N LEU A 279 -5.09 -18.50 5.12
CA LEU A 279 -3.65 -18.47 5.35
C LEU A 279 -3.41 -18.08 6.81
N ARG A 280 -2.57 -18.82 7.50
CA ARG A 280 -2.00 -18.46 8.79
C ARG A 280 -0.49 -18.28 8.64
N VAL A 281 -0.01 -17.12 8.99
CA VAL A 281 1.40 -16.79 9.12
C VAL A 281 1.78 -16.97 10.59
N HIS A 282 2.52 -18.04 10.91
CA HIS A 282 2.90 -18.37 12.30
C HIS A 282 3.92 -17.38 12.83
N HIS A 283 4.89 -17.03 12.00
CA HIS A 283 5.89 -16.00 12.21
C HIS A 283 6.31 -15.43 10.86
N LEU A 284 6.55 -14.14 10.82
CA LEU A 284 7.15 -13.42 9.71
C LEU A 284 8.28 -12.55 10.27
N HIS A 285 9.50 -12.79 9.82
CA HIS A 285 10.63 -11.93 10.10
C HIS A 285 11.15 -11.34 8.81
N LEU A 286 11.19 -10.01 8.75
CA LEU A 286 11.85 -9.26 7.69
C LEU A 286 12.94 -8.41 8.31
N SER A 287 14.15 -8.45 7.75
CA SER A 287 15.29 -7.67 8.23
C SER A 287 16.07 -7.09 7.06
N GLY A 288 16.18 -5.78 7.02
CA GLY A 288 16.91 -5.04 5.99
C GLY A 288 17.58 -3.81 6.57
N SER A 289 18.33 -3.08 5.75
CA SER A 289 19.09 -1.90 6.20
C SER A 289 18.22 -0.78 6.82
N SER A 290 16.96 -0.68 6.38
CA SER A 290 16.04 0.39 6.81
C SER A 290 14.69 -0.13 7.33
N ILE A 291 14.52 -1.44 7.40
CA ILE A 291 13.29 -2.09 7.86
C ILE A 291 13.62 -3.30 8.73
N TYR A 292 12.89 -3.44 9.81
CA TYR A 292 12.78 -4.67 10.59
C TYR A 292 11.30 -4.90 10.91
N LEU A 293 10.80 -6.10 10.65
CA LEU A 293 9.44 -6.51 10.98
C LEU A 293 9.44 -7.90 11.60
N SER A 294 8.80 -8.02 12.76
CA SER A 294 8.41 -9.28 13.36
C SER A 294 6.91 -9.28 13.57
N ALA A 295 6.21 -10.19 12.91
CA ALA A 295 4.75 -10.24 12.91
C ALA A 295 4.23 -11.67 12.79
N ASN A 296 2.96 -11.87 13.09
CA ASN A 296 2.17 -13.05 12.77
C ASN A 296 0.76 -12.64 12.36
N GLY A 297 -0.02 -13.56 11.79
CA GLY A 297 -1.36 -13.18 11.39
C GLY A 297 -2.14 -14.28 10.70
N THR A 298 -3.37 -13.97 10.37
CA THR A 298 -4.29 -14.84 9.63
C THR A 298 -5.02 -14.06 8.57
N MET A 299 -5.31 -14.73 7.47
CA MET A 299 -6.13 -14.23 6.37
C MET A 299 -7.16 -15.29 6.00
N ARG A 300 -8.39 -14.90 5.76
CA ARG A 300 -9.51 -15.81 5.46
C ARG A 300 -10.41 -15.23 4.37
N ASN A 301 -11.08 -16.10 3.63
CA ASN A 301 -12.11 -15.76 2.65
C ASN A 301 -11.63 -14.80 1.56
N TRP A 302 -10.39 -14.94 1.08
CA TRP A 302 -9.80 -14.04 0.09
C TRP A 302 -10.53 -13.98 -1.26
N GLN A 303 -11.39 -14.95 -1.55
CA GLN A 303 -12.15 -15.00 -2.81
C GLN A 303 -13.39 -14.09 -2.83
N ASN A 304 -14.07 -13.93 -1.68
CA ASN A 304 -15.34 -13.22 -1.62
C ASN A 304 -15.34 -12.08 -0.61
N ASN A 305 -14.86 -12.32 0.60
CA ASN A 305 -14.94 -11.37 1.71
C ASN A 305 -13.67 -11.48 2.54
N LEU A 306 -12.62 -10.87 2.04
CA LEU A 306 -11.29 -10.92 2.66
C LEU A 306 -11.34 -10.39 4.10
N GLN A 307 -10.91 -11.24 5.03
CA GLN A 307 -10.71 -10.91 6.44
C GLN A 307 -9.27 -11.22 6.81
N TRP A 308 -8.60 -10.30 7.46
CA TRP A 308 -7.24 -10.52 7.92
C TRP A 308 -7.02 -9.92 9.31
N LYS A 309 -6.21 -10.58 10.10
CA LYS A 309 -5.75 -10.14 11.41
C LYS A 309 -4.25 -10.32 11.48
N GLY A 310 -3.57 -9.31 11.97
CA GLY A 310 -2.13 -9.33 12.16
C GLY A 310 -1.76 -8.80 13.53
N HIS A 311 -0.75 -9.41 14.13
CA HIS A 311 -0.08 -8.90 15.30
C HIS A 311 1.35 -8.54 14.94
N ILE A 312 1.69 -7.28 15.08
CA ILE A 312 3.05 -6.76 14.89
C ILE A 312 3.74 -6.75 16.25
N ASN A 313 4.67 -7.71 16.45
CA ASN A 313 5.51 -7.74 17.65
C ASN A 313 6.48 -6.56 17.67
N THR A 314 7.04 -6.26 16.50
CA THR A 314 7.96 -5.14 16.30
C THR A 314 7.98 -4.75 14.82
N LEU A 315 7.74 -3.49 14.54
CA LEU A 315 8.05 -2.84 13.27
C LEU A 315 9.05 -1.71 13.56
N SER A 316 10.15 -1.69 12.86
CA SER A 316 11.12 -0.59 12.89
C SER A 316 11.39 -0.12 11.47
N LEU A 317 11.15 1.15 11.21
CA LEU A 317 11.44 1.81 9.94
C LEU A 317 12.39 2.98 10.21
N ARG A 318 13.51 3.02 9.52
CA ARG A 318 14.45 4.13 9.61
C ARG A 318 14.01 5.29 8.72
N ALA A 319 14.30 6.52 9.14
CA ALA A 319 13.91 7.75 8.44
C ALA A 319 14.33 7.76 6.95
N ASN A 320 15.55 7.30 6.64
CA ASN A 320 16.02 7.21 5.26
C ASN A 320 15.23 6.18 4.42
N GLY A 321 14.76 5.10 5.03
CA GLY A 321 13.90 4.11 4.38
C GLY A 321 12.50 4.65 4.11
N ILE A 322 11.94 5.41 5.06
CA ILE A 322 10.64 6.07 4.92
C ILE A 322 10.70 7.11 3.80
N GLN A 323 11.73 7.96 3.79
CA GLN A 323 11.94 8.95 2.73
C GLN A 323 12.03 8.26 1.37
N PHE A 324 12.83 7.19 1.25
CA PHE A 324 12.96 6.43 0.01
C PHE A 324 11.63 5.81 -0.45
N MET A 325 10.81 5.28 0.48
CA MET A 325 9.47 4.75 0.14
C MET A 325 8.53 5.85 -0.35
N VAL A 326 8.51 7.01 0.29
CA VAL A 326 7.67 8.14 -0.11
C VAL A 326 8.08 8.66 -1.49
N ASP A 327 9.38 8.81 -1.74
CA ASP A 327 9.91 9.29 -3.03
C ASP A 327 9.55 8.36 -4.20
N ASN A 328 9.51 7.05 -3.98
CA ASN A 328 9.30 6.06 -5.04
C ASN A 328 7.88 5.48 -5.11
N LEU A 329 7.13 5.47 -4.02
CA LEU A 329 5.79 4.89 -3.93
C LEU A 329 4.73 5.90 -3.49
N GLY A 330 5.12 7.08 -3.00
CA GLY A 330 4.23 8.05 -2.40
C GLY A 330 3.07 8.45 -3.29
N GLN A 331 3.32 8.71 -4.56
CA GLN A 331 2.28 9.07 -5.54
C GLN A 331 1.34 7.89 -5.84
N GLN A 332 1.88 6.70 -6.02
CA GLN A 332 1.09 5.51 -6.37
C GLN A 332 0.17 5.06 -5.24
N PHE A 333 0.64 5.14 -3.99
CA PHE A 333 -0.09 4.67 -2.80
C PHE A 333 -0.63 5.81 -1.94
N HIS A 334 -0.58 7.06 -2.42
CA HIS A 334 -1.07 8.26 -1.72
C HIS A 334 -0.50 8.39 -0.29
N ILE A 335 0.80 8.10 -0.13
CA ILE A 335 1.48 8.19 1.17
C ILE A 335 1.73 9.68 1.50
N PRO A 336 1.21 10.21 2.62
CA PRO A 336 1.41 11.60 2.99
C PRO A 336 2.89 11.93 3.21
N LEU A 337 3.34 13.08 2.70
CA LEU A 337 4.73 13.52 2.85
C LEU A 337 5.11 13.76 4.33
N GLU A 338 4.13 14.12 5.15
CA GLU A 338 4.26 14.36 6.59
C GLU A 338 4.83 13.17 7.35
N ILE A 339 4.65 11.95 6.84
CA ILE A 339 5.19 10.72 7.45
C ILE A 339 6.72 10.74 7.53
N THR A 340 7.40 11.40 6.58
CA THR A 340 8.86 11.53 6.58
C THR A 340 9.36 12.37 7.75
N ARG A 341 8.54 13.31 8.24
CA ARG A 341 8.86 14.20 9.34
C ARG A 341 8.76 13.51 10.70
N LEU A 342 8.16 12.34 10.78
CA LEU A 342 8.16 11.51 11.98
C LEU A 342 9.56 10.99 12.33
N GLY A 343 10.46 10.90 11.33
CA GLY A 343 11.80 10.33 11.52
C GLY A 343 11.77 8.80 11.57
N ASN A 344 12.51 8.20 12.51
CA ASN A 344 12.44 6.77 12.74
C ASN A 344 11.08 6.39 13.34
N ILE A 345 10.51 5.27 12.87
CA ILE A 345 9.21 4.78 13.34
C ILE A 345 9.40 3.40 13.96
N TYR A 346 8.89 3.23 15.17
CA TYR A 346 8.74 1.95 15.86
C TYR A 346 7.27 1.74 16.19
N PHE A 347 6.73 0.59 15.80
CA PHE A 347 5.34 0.27 16.07
C PHE A 347 5.21 -1.16 16.60
N LYS A 348 4.34 -1.33 17.59
CA LYS A 348 3.89 -2.61 18.12
C LYS A 348 2.39 -2.56 18.32
N GLY A 349 1.66 -3.56 17.80
CA GLY A 349 0.21 -3.55 17.91
C GLY A 349 -0.49 -4.54 17.02
N ASP A 350 -1.80 -4.38 16.94
CA ASP A 350 -2.72 -5.24 16.22
C ASP A 350 -3.29 -4.52 15.00
N LEU A 351 -3.48 -5.26 13.95
CA LEU A 351 -4.13 -4.88 12.71
C LEU A 351 -5.28 -5.83 12.43
N ASP A 352 -6.42 -5.30 12.11
CA ASP A 352 -7.60 -6.08 11.72
C ASP A 352 -8.19 -5.47 10.44
N GLY A 353 -8.49 -6.27 9.46
CA GLY A 353 -9.03 -5.80 8.21
C GLY A 353 -10.19 -6.67 7.73
N HIS A 354 -11.23 -6.01 7.26
CA HIS A 354 -12.39 -6.63 6.69
C HIS A 354 -12.94 -5.76 5.56
N HIS A 355 -12.86 -6.25 4.34
CA HIS A 355 -13.27 -5.48 3.16
C HIS A 355 -12.53 -4.13 3.08
N GLU A 356 -13.25 -3.01 3.18
CA GLU A 356 -12.70 -1.64 3.18
C GLU A 356 -12.42 -1.09 4.59
N ASN A 357 -12.64 -1.90 5.62
CA ASN A 357 -12.42 -1.49 7.00
C ASN A 357 -11.05 -1.97 7.48
N ILE A 358 -10.27 -1.07 8.04
CA ILE A 358 -8.99 -1.34 8.66
C ILE A 358 -8.99 -0.79 10.08
N ALA A 359 -8.78 -1.65 11.05
CA ALA A 359 -8.55 -1.28 12.44
C ALA A 359 -7.07 -1.43 12.79
N LEU A 360 -6.52 -0.39 13.39
CA LEU A 360 -5.15 -0.34 13.90
C LEU A 360 -5.19 0.00 15.38
N LYS A 361 -4.55 -0.80 16.22
CA LYS A 361 -4.40 -0.52 17.65
C LYS A 361 -2.98 -0.83 18.09
N GLY A 362 -2.31 0.12 18.71
CA GLY A 362 -0.94 -0.12 19.16
C GLY A 362 -0.21 1.10 19.67
N ASN A 363 1.07 0.89 19.97
CA ASN A 363 1.99 1.91 20.44
C ASN A 363 2.92 2.32 19.30
N LEU A 364 2.98 3.59 19.05
CA LEU A 364 3.82 4.24 18.06
C LEU A 364 4.89 5.06 18.79
N HIS A 365 6.17 4.81 18.48
CA HIS A 365 7.30 5.61 18.92
C HIS A 365 7.99 6.17 17.69
N THR A 366 8.27 7.47 17.69
CA THR A 366 8.92 8.17 16.58
C THR A 366 9.93 9.18 17.12
N ASP A 367 10.78 9.69 16.22
CA ASP A 367 11.68 10.81 16.61
C ASP A 367 10.89 12.11 16.87
N ALA A 368 9.65 12.20 16.41
CA ALA A 368 8.75 13.32 16.69
C ALA A 368 7.97 13.15 18.00
N GLY A 369 8.01 11.97 18.65
CA GLY A 369 7.31 11.67 19.89
C GLY A 369 6.54 10.36 19.86
N ASN A 370 5.78 10.10 20.92
CA ASN A 370 5.11 8.84 21.17
C ASN A 370 3.60 8.98 21.19
N ALA A 371 2.91 7.97 20.67
CA ALA A 371 1.45 7.91 20.71
C ALA A 371 0.95 6.48 20.91
N LYS A 372 -0.16 6.34 21.63
CA LYS A 372 -1.03 5.16 21.56
C LYS A 372 -2.15 5.46 20.58
N LEU A 373 -2.39 4.53 19.70
CA LEU A 373 -3.35 4.65 18.60
C LEU A 373 -4.41 3.56 18.71
N ALA A 374 -5.67 3.93 18.50
CA ALA A 374 -6.76 3.01 18.24
C ALA A 374 -7.63 3.63 17.15
N VAL A 375 -7.36 3.29 15.89
CA VAL A 375 -7.94 3.94 14.72
C VAL A 375 -8.65 2.92 13.84
N ASN A 376 -9.87 3.22 13.46
CA ASN A 376 -10.63 2.51 12.43
C ASN A 376 -10.73 3.39 11.19
N LEU A 377 -10.31 2.86 10.07
CA LEU A 377 -10.44 3.46 8.73
C LEU A 377 -11.51 2.70 7.95
N GLN A 378 -12.41 3.40 7.33
CA GLN A 378 -13.48 2.83 6.52
C GLN A 378 -13.65 3.68 5.25
N SER A 379 -13.20 3.17 4.12
CA SER A 379 -13.23 3.89 2.84
C SER A 379 -12.79 5.36 2.95
N ASN A 380 -13.75 6.25 3.15
CA ASN A 380 -13.56 7.71 3.25
C ASN A 380 -13.84 8.26 4.66
N ARG A 381 -13.89 7.41 5.68
CA ARG A 381 -14.11 7.79 7.08
C ARG A 381 -13.00 7.27 7.98
N PHE A 382 -12.74 7.98 9.06
CA PHE A 382 -11.92 7.51 10.15
C PHE A 382 -12.59 7.79 11.50
N LYS A 383 -12.37 6.90 12.43
CA LYS A 383 -12.73 7.10 13.84
C LYS A 383 -11.60 6.56 14.69
N GLY A 384 -11.15 7.31 15.67
CA GLY A 384 -10.03 6.85 16.46
C GLY A 384 -9.84 7.60 17.76
N HIS A 385 -9.07 6.96 18.63
CA HIS A 385 -8.55 7.50 19.86
C HIS A 385 -7.02 7.61 19.73
N ILE A 386 -6.48 8.77 20.10
CA ILE A 386 -5.05 9.05 20.12
C ILE A 386 -4.68 9.58 21.49
N GLU A 387 -3.74 8.92 22.16
CA GLU A 387 -3.12 9.37 23.39
C GLU A 387 -1.65 9.66 23.12
N THR A 388 -1.19 10.91 23.34
CA THR A 388 0.20 11.28 23.15
C THR A 388 0.85 11.62 24.49
N THR A 389 2.09 11.19 24.68
CA THR A 389 2.89 11.56 25.86
C THR A 389 3.78 12.78 25.62
N GLY A 390 3.79 13.26 24.38
CA GLY A 390 4.53 14.40 23.88
C GLY A 390 4.91 14.18 22.42
N ILE A 391 4.38 15.02 21.53
CA ILE A 391 4.68 15.03 20.11
C ILE A 391 5.16 16.42 19.69
N ALA A 392 6.27 16.50 18.99
CA ALA A 392 6.80 17.74 18.40
C ALA A 392 5.96 18.14 17.17
N LEU A 393 4.82 18.81 17.39
CA LEU A 393 3.90 19.22 16.32
C LEU A 393 4.58 20.09 15.27
N GLY A 394 5.48 20.97 15.68
CA GLY A 394 6.22 21.85 14.78
C GLY A 394 7.02 21.08 13.74
N ARG A 395 7.61 19.95 14.13
CA ARG A 395 8.31 19.05 13.22
C ARG A 395 7.34 18.43 12.22
N ILE A 396 6.19 17.91 12.67
CA ILE A 396 5.20 17.24 11.81
C ILE A 396 4.56 18.23 10.83
N THR A 397 4.12 19.38 11.34
CA THR A 397 3.41 20.40 10.56
C THR A 397 4.35 21.32 9.75
N ASN A 398 5.66 21.24 9.98
CA ASN A 398 6.67 22.14 9.44
C ASN A 398 6.39 23.63 9.79
N ASN A 399 5.96 23.87 11.01
CA ASN A 399 5.66 25.20 11.52
C ASN A 399 6.35 25.40 12.88
N ALA A 400 7.34 26.28 12.92
CA ALA A 400 8.15 26.57 14.11
C ALA A 400 7.37 27.22 15.28
N GLN A 401 6.15 27.71 15.05
CA GLN A 401 5.29 28.22 16.11
C GLN A 401 4.76 27.11 17.03
N PHE A 402 4.66 25.89 16.55
CA PHE A 402 4.21 24.74 17.34
C PHE A 402 5.40 24.04 17.99
N GLY A 403 5.28 23.70 19.26
CA GLY A 403 6.25 22.89 19.99
C GLY A 403 5.67 21.53 20.38
N ASN A 404 5.80 21.20 21.66
CA ASN A 404 5.34 19.93 22.22
C ASN A 404 3.82 19.90 22.39
N PHE A 405 3.24 18.72 22.16
CA PHE A 405 1.81 18.50 22.26
C PHE A 405 1.52 17.20 22.99
N LYS A 406 0.83 17.29 24.12
CA LYS A 406 0.40 16.16 24.93
C LYS A 406 -1.11 16.18 25.08
N ALA A 407 -1.79 15.14 24.60
CA ALA A 407 -3.24 15.11 24.53
C ALA A 407 -3.81 13.69 24.53
N GLN A 408 -5.08 13.62 24.90
CA GLN A 408 -5.95 12.46 24.73
C GLN A 408 -7.18 12.90 23.93
N LEU A 409 -7.28 12.45 22.70
CA LEU A 409 -8.30 12.91 21.75
C LEU A 409 -9.04 11.74 21.11
N ASP A 410 -10.35 11.83 21.08
CA ASP A 410 -11.22 11.06 20.22
C ASP A 410 -11.53 11.89 18.98
N ALA A 411 -11.33 11.33 17.81
CA ALA A 411 -11.60 11.96 16.54
C ALA A 411 -12.48 11.08 15.66
N ASP A 412 -13.45 11.70 14.98
CA ASP A 412 -14.31 11.07 13.98
C ASP A 412 -14.36 12.02 12.77
N GLY A 413 -14.03 11.51 11.60
CA GLY A 413 -13.95 12.36 10.43
C GLY A 413 -14.24 11.61 9.14
N TYR A 414 -14.43 12.40 8.08
CA TYR A 414 -14.65 11.91 6.74
C TYR A 414 -14.04 12.86 5.70
N TRP A 415 -13.73 12.29 4.54
CA TRP A 415 -13.34 13.07 3.36
C TRP A 415 -14.14 12.59 2.16
N GLN A 416 -14.65 13.51 1.36
CA GLN A 416 -15.41 13.22 0.16
C GLN A 416 -15.10 14.28 -0.91
N GLY A 417 -14.32 13.93 -1.89
CA GLY A 417 -13.79 14.89 -2.84
C GLY A 417 -13.03 16.02 -2.13
N ASN A 418 -13.48 17.26 -2.28
CA ASN A 418 -12.87 18.44 -1.64
C ASN A 418 -13.50 18.79 -0.26
N THR A 419 -14.32 17.91 0.29
CA THR A 419 -14.92 18.09 1.62
C THR A 419 -14.17 17.28 2.65
N LEU A 420 -13.77 17.91 3.74
CA LEU A 420 -13.19 17.31 4.93
C LEU A 420 -14.05 17.70 6.13
N GLY A 421 -14.60 16.72 6.83
CA GLY A 421 -15.30 16.90 8.10
C GLY A 421 -14.55 16.19 9.22
N VAL A 422 -14.36 16.85 10.36
CA VAL A 422 -13.71 16.28 11.56
C VAL A 422 -14.45 16.73 12.80
N LYS A 423 -14.78 15.80 13.68
CA LYS A 423 -15.18 16.06 15.05
C LYS A 423 -14.08 15.58 15.97
N ALA A 424 -13.66 16.40 16.90
CA ALA A 424 -12.66 16.06 17.89
C ALA A 424 -13.15 16.40 19.30
N LYS A 425 -12.95 15.47 20.24
CA LYS A 425 -13.26 15.64 21.65
C LYS A 425 -12.14 15.07 22.50
N GLY A 426 -11.75 15.80 23.52
CA GLY A 426 -10.76 15.31 24.48
C GLY A 426 -10.07 16.40 25.27
N VAL A 427 -8.95 16.04 25.85
CA VAL A 427 -8.16 16.91 26.72
C VAL A 427 -6.75 17.06 26.13
N ILE A 428 -6.26 18.28 26.13
CA ILE A 428 -4.88 18.64 25.80
C ILE A 428 -4.23 19.08 27.11
N ASP A 429 -3.35 18.23 27.65
CA ASP A 429 -2.67 18.51 28.90
C ASP A 429 -1.64 19.63 28.72
N LEU A 430 -0.99 19.65 27.53
CA LEU A 430 0.09 20.57 27.21
C LEU A 430 0.11 20.87 25.71
N PHE A 431 0.20 22.14 25.37
CA PHE A 431 0.31 22.61 24.00
C PHE A 431 1.25 23.81 23.89
N ASP A 432 2.42 23.61 23.34
CA ASP A 432 3.37 24.69 23.06
C ASP A 432 3.00 25.40 21.76
N TYR A 433 2.71 26.67 21.88
CA TYR A 433 2.45 27.54 20.73
C TYR A 433 3.05 28.94 20.97
N ASN A 434 3.75 29.44 19.96
CA ASN A 434 4.34 30.78 19.96
C ASN A 434 5.16 31.12 21.24
N GLN A 435 6.02 30.16 21.66
CA GLN A 435 6.90 30.26 22.84
C GLN A 435 6.16 30.25 24.20
N TYR A 436 4.88 29.91 24.22
CA TYR A 436 4.12 29.69 25.45
C TYR A 436 3.60 28.27 25.53
N THR A 437 3.59 27.71 26.74
CA THR A 437 3.02 26.38 27.00
C THR A 437 1.64 26.52 27.63
N TYR A 438 0.61 26.27 26.85
CA TYR A 438 -0.78 26.21 27.31
C TYR A 438 -1.07 24.91 28.03
N HIS A 439 -1.86 24.99 29.09
CA HIS A 439 -2.19 23.86 29.95
C HIS A 439 -3.71 23.62 30.04
N ASN A 440 -4.07 22.37 30.29
CA ASN A 440 -5.43 21.93 30.67
C ASN A 440 -6.54 22.47 29.74
N ILE A 441 -6.39 22.17 28.43
CA ILE A 441 -7.39 22.54 27.44
C ILE A 441 -8.34 21.36 27.22
N SER A 442 -9.65 21.59 27.35
CA SER A 442 -10.70 20.66 26.94
C SER A 442 -11.32 21.12 25.63
N LEU A 443 -11.45 20.22 24.70
CA LEU A 443 -11.97 20.50 23.36
C LEU A 443 -13.14 19.56 23.04
N ASN A 444 -14.21 20.13 22.47
CA ASN A 444 -15.29 19.35 21.83
C ASN A 444 -15.80 20.17 20.64
N ALA A 445 -15.21 19.94 19.48
CA ALA A 445 -15.44 20.76 18.29
C ALA A 445 -15.63 19.93 17.02
N ALA A 446 -16.40 20.49 16.10
CA ALA A 446 -16.58 19.98 14.77
C ALA A 446 -16.14 21.02 13.73
N ILE A 447 -15.38 20.60 12.74
CA ILE A 447 -14.96 21.42 11.61
C ILE A 447 -15.39 20.70 10.33
N GLU A 448 -16.01 21.43 9.42
CA GLU A 448 -16.25 20.99 8.07
C GLU A 448 -15.70 22.03 7.09
N LYS A 449 -14.85 21.59 6.18
CA LYS A 449 -14.24 22.43 5.15
C LYS A 449 -14.60 21.86 3.79
N LYS A 450 -15.17 22.72 2.92
CA LYS A 450 -15.46 22.39 1.52
C LYS A 450 -14.96 23.53 0.64
N ASN A 451 -13.89 23.27 -0.12
CA ASN A 451 -13.20 24.30 -0.90
C ASN A 451 -12.77 25.50 -0.01
N ARG A 452 -13.37 26.70 -0.25
CA ARG A 452 -13.16 27.92 0.53
C ARG A 452 -14.22 28.12 1.64
N GLN A 453 -15.18 27.22 1.74
CA GLN A 453 -16.22 27.26 2.77
C GLN A 453 -15.74 26.51 4.00
N MET A 454 -16.03 27.02 5.18
CA MET A 454 -15.67 26.42 6.45
C MET A 454 -16.82 26.60 7.45
N ASN A 455 -17.21 25.51 8.09
CA ASN A 455 -18.11 25.50 9.22
C ASN A 455 -17.33 25.03 10.44
N PHE A 456 -17.47 25.73 11.52
CA PHE A 456 -16.93 25.37 12.83
C PHE A 456 -18.07 25.47 13.85
N ASP A 457 -18.14 24.48 14.75
CA ASP A 457 -19.03 24.51 15.92
C ASP A 457 -18.32 23.78 17.06
N GLY A 458 -18.29 24.37 18.25
CA GLY A 458 -17.62 23.71 19.35
C GLY A 458 -17.53 24.47 20.65
N LYS A 459 -17.04 23.71 21.65
CA LYS A 459 -16.69 24.18 22.98
C LYS A 459 -15.20 24.04 23.19
N PHE A 460 -14.62 25.05 23.81
CA PHE A 460 -13.24 25.11 24.19
C PHE A 460 -13.16 25.65 25.63
N ASP A 461 -12.58 24.88 26.52
CA ASP A 461 -12.33 25.28 27.90
C ASP A 461 -10.82 25.22 28.15
N MET A 462 -10.26 26.24 28.74
CA MET A 462 -8.85 26.30 29.12
C MET A 462 -8.75 26.72 30.57
N ASN A 463 -7.96 26.01 31.35
CA ASN A 463 -7.63 26.38 32.74
C ASN A 463 -6.09 26.41 32.86
N ASP A 464 -5.54 27.57 32.52
CA ASP A 464 -4.12 27.89 32.51
C ASP A 464 -3.78 28.88 33.63
N PRO A 465 -2.57 28.85 34.22
CA PRO A 465 -2.17 29.81 35.24
C PRO A 465 -2.30 31.29 34.82
N ASN A 466 -2.24 31.58 33.53
CA ASN A 466 -2.37 32.93 32.96
C ASN A 466 -3.72 33.19 32.27
N GLY A 467 -4.70 32.30 32.43
CA GLY A 467 -6.04 32.52 31.89
C GLY A 467 -7.00 31.35 31.98
N GLU A 468 -8.20 31.64 32.41
CA GLU A 468 -9.33 30.72 32.37
C GLU A 468 -10.31 31.21 31.31
N ILE A 469 -10.64 30.30 30.37
CA ILE A 469 -11.54 30.60 29.24
C ILE A 469 -12.52 29.47 29.09
N HIS A 470 -13.81 29.81 29.10
CA HIS A 470 -14.89 28.94 28.66
C HIS A 470 -15.54 29.52 27.43
N LEU A 471 -15.40 28.87 26.30
CA LEU A 471 -15.85 29.35 25.00
C LEU A 471 -16.80 28.32 24.37
N ASN A 472 -17.95 28.80 23.90
CA ASN A 472 -18.87 28.08 23.07
C ASN A 472 -19.19 28.90 21.84
N GLY A 473 -18.95 28.38 20.66
CA GLY A 473 -19.12 29.17 19.44
C GLY A 473 -19.33 28.37 18.19
N SER A 474 -19.92 29.07 17.22
CA SER A 474 -20.06 28.57 15.86
C SER A 474 -19.63 29.62 14.85
N PHE A 475 -19.02 29.16 13.78
CA PHE A 475 -18.62 29.98 12.65
C PHE A 475 -18.98 29.26 11.36
N SER A 476 -19.61 29.97 10.44
CA SER A 476 -19.87 29.45 9.10
C SER A 476 -19.49 30.51 8.06
N ASN A 477 -18.78 30.08 7.02
CA ASN A 477 -18.47 30.89 5.85
C ASN A 477 -19.07 30.20 4.60
N MET A 478 -20.22 30.67 4.17
CA MET A 478 -20.95 30.19 2.98
C MET A 478 -20.68 31.12 1.79
N GLY A 479 -19.52 30.97 1.16
CA GLY A 479 -19.10 31.82 0.04
C GLY A 479 -18.69 33.23 0.46
N LYS A 480 -19.53 34.24 0.15
CA LYS A 480 -19.25 35.63 0.53
C LYS A 480 -19.84 36.03 1.88
N LEU A 481 -20.70 35.21 2.47
CA LEU A 481 -21.37 35.51 3.74
C LEU A 481 -20.78 34.68 4.87
N PHE A 482 -20.37 35.31 5.95
CA PHE A 482 -20.03 34.66 7.20
C PHE A 482 -21.10 34.86 8.27
N ASN A 483 -21.21 33.93 9.18
CA ASN A 483 -22.02 34.01 10.40
C ASN A 483 -21.17 33.48 11.57
N ALA A 484 -21.04 34.25 12.61
CA ALA A 484 -20.29 33.93 13.82
C ALA A 484 -21.16 34.14 15.06
N LYS A 485 -21.25 33.14 15.90
CA LYS A 485 -21.84 33.20 17.23
C LYS A 485 -20.79 32.81 18.24
N LEU A 486 -20.65 33.55 19.32
CA LEU A 486 -19.66 33.29 20.34
C LEU A 486 -20.26 33.63 21.69
N GLN A 487 -20.15 32.72 22.64
CA GLN A 487 -20.34 32.92 24.07
C GLN A 487 -19.04 32.58 24.76
N ALA A 488 -18.48 33.53 25.50
CA ALA A 488 -17.25 33.29 26.24
C ALA A 488 -17.36 33.82 27.66
N ASN A 489 -16.83 33.08 28.61
CA ASN A 489 -16.54 33.55 29.96
C ASN A 489 -15.02 33.48 30.14
N VAL A 490 -14.44 34.60 30.44
CA VAL A 490 -13.00 34.79 30.55
C VAL A 490 -12.70 35.29 31.96
N ALA A 491 -11.81 34.61 32.66
CA ALA A 491 -11.36 34.99 33.98
C ALA A 491 -9.83 34.95 34.03
N HIS A 492 -9.25 35.88 34.79
CA HIS A 492 -7.81 35.93 35.04
C HIS A 492 -6.93 35.81 33.78
N PHE A 493 -7.34 36.46 32.68
CA PHE A 493 -6.73 36.31 31.36
C PHE A 493 -5.66 37.38 31.13
N ASN A 494 -4.42 36.93 30.95
CA ASN A 494 -3.28 37.80 30.66
C ASN A 494 -2.75 37.58 29.24
N PRO A 495 -3.18 38.35 28.24
CA PRO A 495 -2.82 38.10 26.83
C PRO A 495 -1.32 38.31 26.54
N GLN A 496 -0.61 39.11 27.32
CA GLN A 496 0.84 39.29 27.16
C GLN A 496 1.60 38.06 27.66
N SER A 497 1.26 37.57 28.86
CA SER A 497 1.87 36.36 29.42
C SER A 497 1.60 35.15 28.52
N LEU A 498 0.40 35.02 27.94
CA LEU A 498 0.00 34.00 27.00
C LEU A 498 0.62 34.18 25.58
N GLN A 499 1.44 35.19 25.36
CA GLN A 499 2.06 35.53 24.06
C GLN A 499 1.04 35.74 22.92
N LEU A 500 -0.18 36.17 23.27
CA LEU A 500 -1.25 36.45 22.30
C LEU A 500 -1.23 37.88 21.80
N SER A 501 -0.68 38.81 22.58
CA SER A 501 -0.50 40.20 22.20
C SER A 501 0.73 40.81 22.84
N LYS A 502 1.51 41.58 22.06
CA LYS A 502 2.63 42.39 22.54
C LYS A 502 2.23 43.83 22.81
N GLN A 503 1.05 44.25 22.33
CA GLN A 503 0.59 45.67 22.41
C GLN A 503 -0.25 45.93 23.65
N ILE A 504 -0.85 44.90 24.24
CA ILE A 504 -1.66 45.02 25.44
C ILE A 504 -0.71 44.99 26.64
N PRO A 505 -0.79 45.98 27.55
CA PRO A 505 0.06 46.04 28.75
C PRO A 505 -0.19 44.84 29.66
N THR A 506 0.77 44.55 30.55
CA THR A 506 0.62 43.51 31.56
C THR A 506 -0.60 43.80 32.42
N ALA A 507 -1.69 43.10 32.14
CA ALA A 507 -2.95 43.22 32.86
C ALA A 507 -3.70 41.88 32.82
N PHE A 508 -4.48 41.66 33.85
CA PHE A 508 -5.43 40.53 33.89
C PHE A 508 -6.82 41.04 33.50
N PHE A 509 -7.50 40.26 32.68
CA PHE A 509 -8.81 40.57 32.17
C PHE A 509 -9.81 39.52 32.65
N GLY A 510 -11.01 40.00 33.06
CA GLY A 510 -12.18 39.17 33.28
C GLY A 510 -13.35 39.75 32.48
N MET A 511 -14.17 38.89 31.84
CA MET A 511 -15.38 39.35 31.14
C MET A 511 -16.25 38.20 30.68
N GLN A 512 -17.53 38.49 30.48
CA GLN A 512 -18.46 37.64 29.76
C GLN A 512 -18.75 38.28 28.41
N ILE A 513 -18.66 37.49 27.35
CA ILE A 513 -18.86 37.92 25.96
C ILE A 513 -20.02 37.14 25.37
N ASP A 514 -20.98 37.82 24.76
CA ASP A 514 -22.01 37.27 23.88
C ASP A 514 -21.95 38.03 22.55
N ALA A 515 -21.63 37.31 21.46
CA ALA A 515 -21.52 37.92 20.14
C ALA A 515 -22.33 37.12 19.10
N ASN A 516 -23.06 37.85 18.27
CA ASN A 516 -23.79 37.29 17.15
C ASN A 516 -23.63 38.22 15.95
N ILE A 517 -22.80 37.84 14.99
CA ILE A 517 -22.33 38.68 13.89
C ILE A 517 -22.52 37.96 12.56
N LYS A 518 -23.01 38.65 11.56
CA LYS A 518 -23.13 38.19 10.19
C LYS A 518 -22.73 39.27 9.18
N GLY A 519 -22.11 38.91 8.08
CA GLY A 519 -21.69 39.90 7.07
C GLY A 519 -20.91 39.27 5.93
N HIS A 520 -20.53 40.12 4.97
CA HIS A 520 -19.65 39.71 3.86
C HIS A 520 -18.16 39.91 4.22
N ASN A 521 -17.87 40.88 5.03
CA ASN A 521 -16.57 41.20 5.62
C ASN A 521 -16.79 41.97 6.93
N LEU A 522 -15.75 42.29 7.64
CA LEU A 522 -15.86 43.03 8.90
C LEU A 522 -16.57 44.39 8.72
N ASN A 523 -16.29 45.10 7.63
CA ASN A 523 -16.84 46.46 7.42
C ASN A 523 -18.35 46.43 7.06
N THR A 524 -18.88 45.28 6.66
CA THR A 524 -20.32 45.09 6.36
C THR A 524 -20.99 44.19 7.39
N ALA A 525 -20.31 43.91 8.50
CA ALA A 525 -20.84 43.07 9.56
C ALA A 525 -22.01 43.73 10.27
N LEU A 526 -23.08 42.94 10.45
CA LEU A 526 -24.28 43.31 11.22
C LEU A 526 -24.41 42.36 12.39
N GLY A 527 -24.96 42.85 13.50
CA GLY A 527 -25.19 42.04 14.69
C GLY A 527 -24.88 42.77 15.99
N SER A 528 -24.62 41.98 17.03
CA SER A 528 -24.35 42.55 18.36
C SER A 528 -23.18 41.85 19.06
N ILE A 529 -22.42 42.59 19.81
CA ILE A 529 -21.45 42.11 20.78
C ILE A 529 -21.85 42.71 22.12
N ARG A 530 -22.07 41.89 23.12
CA ARG A 530 -22.33 42.28 24.50
C ARG A 530 -21.19 41.77 25.38
N VAL A 531 -20.59 42.69 26.10
CA VAL A 531 -19.58 42.42 27.13
C VAL A 531 -20.20 42.77 28.46
N LYS A 532 -20.14 41.89 29.45
CA LYS A 532 -20.58 42.09 30.83
C LYS A 532 -19.43 41.82 31.77
N ASP A 533 -19.53 42.48 32.95
CA ASP A 533 -18.59 42.26 34.05
C ASP A 533 -17.13 42.36 33.61
N PHE A 534 -16.85 43.36 32.73
CA PHE A 534 -15.49 43.59 32.29
C PHE A 534 -14.66 44.13 33.44
N ASP A 535 -13.60 43.44 33.78
CA ASP A 535 -12.64 43.78 34.79
C ASP A 535 -11.23 43.76 34.20
N MET A 536 -10.46 44.85 34.39
CA MET A 536 -9.07 44.92 33.97
C MET A 536 -8.20 45.38 35.14
N GLN A 537 -7.33 44.50 35.60
CA GLN A 537 -6.40 44.74 36.70
C GLN A 537 -4.98 44.87 36.16
N ALA A 538 -4.44 46.07 36.17
CA ALA A 538 -3.05 46.37 35.84
C ALA A 538 -2.32 46.82 37.13
N PRO A 539 -0.97 46.82 37.19
CA PRO A 539 -0.21 47.09 38.42
C PRO A 539 -0.61 48.35 39.19
N ASN A 540 -1.03 49.41 38.50
CA ASN A 540 -1.41 50.68 39.10
C ASN A 540 -2.79 51.19 38.65
N LYS A 541 -3.62 50.34 38.04
CA LYS A 541 -4.92 50.72 37.46
C LYS A 541 -5.90 49.57 37.53
N HIS A 542 -7.12 49.89 37.96
CA HIS A 542 -8.24 48.97 37.93
C HIS A 542 -9.40 49.63 37.18
N TYR A 543 -9.91 48.95 36.18
CA TYR A 543 -11.04 49.39 35.39
C TYR A 543 -12.14 48.35 35.45
N HIS A 544 -13.34 48.78 35.79
CA HIS A 544 -14.52 47.93 35.84
C HIS A 544 -15.62 48.53 34.99
N LEU A 545 -16.37 47.66 34.29
CA LEU A 545 -17.50 48.04 33.47
C LEU A 545 -18.57 46.96 33.60
N ASN A 546 -19.77 47.31 34.06
CA ASN A 546 -20.86 46.34 34.24
C ASN A 546 -21.38 45.81 32.89
N ALA A 547 -21.58 46.72 31.93
CA ALA A 547 -22.07 46.30 30.61
C ALA A 547 -21.59 47.23 29.49
N LEU A 548 -21.27 46.64 28.36
CA LEU A 548 -21.04 47.28 27.09
C LEU A 548 -21.77 46.50 25.99
N THR A 549 -22.61 47.18 25.22
CA THR A 549 -23.29 46.58 24.08
C THR A 549 -22.92 47.37 22.83
N LEU A 550 -22.37 46.68 21.85
CA LEU A 550 -22.10 47.18 20.52
C LEU A 550 -23.11 46.53 19.55
N GLN A 551 -23.87 47.34 18.83
CA GLN A 551 -24.82 46.92 17.83
C GLN A 551 -24.48 47.53 16.47
N ALA A 552 -24.24 46.70 15.48
CA ALA A 552 -24.07 47.09 14.10
C ALA A 552 -25.33 46.73 13.30
N GLY A 553 -25.89 47.69 12.61
CA GLY A 553 -27.14 47.56 11.86
C GLY A 553 -27.17 48.45 10.62
N THR A 554 -28.33 48.54 9.99
CA THR A 554 -28.64 49.49 8.90
C THR A 554 -29.90 50.25 9.24
N GLU A 555 -29.84 51.56 9.12
CA GLU A 555 -30.97 52.47 9.28
C GLU A 555 -31.09 53.28 8.02
N GLU A 556 -32.26 53.23 7.36
CA GLU A 556 -32.51 53.89 6.08
C GLU A 556 -31.47 53.56 5.00
N GLY A 557 -30.99 52.33 4.98
CA GLY A 557 -29.96 51.85 4.03
C GLY A 557 -28.52 52.26 4.35
N VAL A 558 -28.27 52.98 5.44
CA VAL A 558 -26.95 53.44 5.88
C VAL A 558 -26.47 52.63 7.08
N HIS A 559 -25.21 52.24 7.11
CA HIS A 559 -24.64 51.50 8.20
C HIS A 559 -24.64 52.33 9.51
N THR A 560 -25.01 51.68 10.61
CA THR A 560 -25.11 52.33 11.92
C THR A 560 -24.44 51.43 12.95
N ILE A 561 -23.58 52.01 13.80
CA ILE A 561 -23.06 51.39 15.02
C ILE A 561 -23.66 52.16 16.20
N ARG A 562 -24.20 51.44 17.15
CA ARG A 562 -24.60 51.91 18.47
C ARG A 562 -23.73 51.26 19.53
N LEU A 563 -23.13 52.07 20.37
CA LEU A 563 -22.46 51.65 21.59
C LEU A 563 -23.31 52.14 22.76
N ASP A 564 -23.61 51.26 23.67
CA ASP A 564 -24.28 51.54 24.93
C ASP A 564 -23.46 50.93 26.07
N SER A 565 -23.08 51.74 27.05
CA SER A 565 -22.23 51.35 28.17
C SER A 565 -22.48 52.19 29.41
N ASP A 566 -21.96 51.75 30.55
CA ASP A 566 -22.06 52.48 31.84
C ASP A 566 -21.45 53.89 31.79
N PHE A 567 -20.49 54.12 30.90
CA PHE A 567 -19.80 55.41 30.79
C PHE A 567 -20.38 56.32 29.70
N GLY A 568 -21.30 55.84 28.90
CA GLY A 568 -21.92 56.65 27.86
C GLY A 568 -22.49 55.88 26.69
N GLN A 569 -23.17 56.63 25.81
CA GLN A 569 -23.79 56.14 24.60
C GLN A 569 -23.19 56.83 23.38
N MET A 570 -22.97 56.07 22.32
CA MET A 570 -22.49 56.58 21.05
C MET A 570 -23.29 56.01 19.90
N ARG A 571 -23.60 56.84 18.92
CA ARG A 571 -24.20 56.40 17.66
C ARG A 571 -23.38 56.96 16.50
N LEU A 572 -22.96 56.05 15.64
CA LEU A 572 -22.25 56.39 14.41
C LEU A 572 -23.10 55.93 13.23
N LYS A 573 -23.40 56.85 12.28
CA LYS A 573 -24.15 56.56 11.05
C LYS A 573 -23.33 57.02 9.86
N GLY A 574 -23.04 56.15 8.89
CA GLY A 574 -22.24 56.51 7.71
C GLY A 574 -21.54 55.32 7.08
N ASN A 575 -20.66 55.64 6.12
CA ASN A 575 -19.76 54.65 5.53
C ASN A 575 -18.41 54.72 6.23
N TYR A 576 -17.97 53.64 6.86
CA TYR A 576 -16.74 53.59 7.63
C TYR A 576 -16.01 52.30 7.42
N ASP A 577 -14.70 52.35 7.61
CA ASP A 577 -13.82 51.19 7.65
C ASP A 577 -13.38 50.98 9.11
N TYR A 578 -13.64 49.82 9.68
CA TYR A 578 -13.30 49.51 11.08
C TYR A 578 -11.79 49.63 11.38
N ALA A 579 -10.93 49.33 10.38
CA ALA A 579 -9.49 49.42 10.55
C ALA A 579 -9.01 50.88 10.77
N THR A 580 -9.71 51.85 10.22
CA THR A 580 -9.36 53.29 10.29
C THR A 580 -10.30 54.09 11.20
N LEU A 581 -11.33 53.45 11.76
CA LEU A 581 -12.35 54.11 12.55
C LEU A 581 -11.80 54.80 13.79
N SER A 582 -10.88 54.17 14.53
CA SER A 582 -10.25 54.75 15.71
C SER A 582 -9.45 56.03 15.37
N ASN A 583 -8.74 56.03 14.26
CA ASN A 583 -7.99 57.17 13.76
C ASN A 583 -8.94 58.31 13.35
N SER A 584 -10.07 57.96 12.72
CA SER A 584 -11.08 58.92 12.34
C SER A 584 -11.73 59.61 13.55
N ILE A 585 -12.04 58.84 14.60
CA ILE A 585 -12.58 59.36 15.85
C ILE A 585 -11.54 60.26 16.51
N THR A 586 -10.28 59.84 16.61
CA THR A 586 -9.19 60.62 17.14
C THR A 586 -9.01 61.96 16.39
N ASN A 587 -9.06 61.92 15.06
CA ASN A 587 -8.98 63.13 14.23
C ASN A 587 -10.16 64.08 14.46
N ILE A 588 -11.38 63.56 14.63
CA ILE A 588 -12.58 64.39 14.95
C ILE A 588 -12.40 65.03 16.31
N ILE A 589 -11.95 64.28 17.31
CA ILE A 589 -11.69 64.84 18.67
C ILE A 589 -10.59 65.89 18.60
N ALA A 590 -9.48 65.69 17.93
CA ALA A 590 -8.38 66.63 17.79
C ALA A 590 -8.79 67.93 17.08
N THR A 591 -9.71 67.82 16.08
CA THR A 591 -10.22 69.06 15.39
C THR A 591 -11.24 69.81 16.18
N LYS A 592 -11.99 69.17 17.08
CA LYS A 592 -13.04 69.84 17.91
C LYS A 592 -12.54 70.23 19.29
N LEU A 593 -11.50 69.65 19.81
CA LEU A 593 -10.88 69.92 21.13
C LEU A 593 -9.37 70.15 20.93
N PRO A 594 -8.96 71.39 20.61
CA PRO A 594 -7.58 71.72 20.23
C PRO A 594 -6.54 71.61 21.38
N THR A 595 -6.96 71.26 22.58
CA THR A 595 -6.07 71.02 23.74
C THR A 595 -5.58 69.58 23.84
N SER A 596 -6.12 68.62 23.07
CA SER A 596 -5.58 67.29 22.98
C SER A 596 -4.36 67.27 22.05
N ARG A 597 -3.28 66.57 22.42
CA ARG A 597 -2.09 66.38 21.56
C ARG A 597 -2.53 66.07 20.15
N ALA A 598 -2.31 67.00 19.22
CA ALA A 598 -2.62 66.82 17.81
C ALA A 598 -1.84 65.60 17.29
N ALA A 599 -2.52 64.49 17.11
CA ALA A 599 -2.01 63.40 16.32
C ALA A 599 -1.91 63.93 14.88
N THR A 600 -0.82 63.67 14.19
CA THR A 600 -0.65 63.90 12.77
C THR A 600 -1.87 63.30 12.04
N LEU A 601 -2.61 64.13 11.31
CA LEU A 601 -3.80 63.70 10.55
C LEU A 601 -3.42 62.56 9.62
N GLN A 602 -3.88 61.37 9.92
CA GLN A 602 -3.71 60.20 9.06
C GLN A 602 -4.83 60.16 8.01
N GLU A 603 -4.52 59.59 6.84
CA GLU A 603 -5.46 59.47 5.73
C GLU A 603 -6.79 58.85 6.18
N ASN A 604 -7.87 59.57 5.94
CA ASN A 604 -9.20 59.21 6.43
C ASN A 604 -10.05 58.65 5.27
N LYS A 605 -10.35 57.36 5.31
CA LYS A 605 -11.22 56.67 4.34
C LYS A 605 -12.69 56.60 4.77
N ASN A 606 -13.03 57.19 5.92
CA ASN A 606 -14.38 57.15 6.47
C ASN A 606 -15.17 58.40 6.08
N LYS A 607 -16.40 58.21 5.58
CA LYS A 607 -17.36 59.27 5.25
C LYS A 607 -18.61 59.16 6.09
#